data_25ee347f7d03de98aad119fda65cc04e
#
_entry.id   25ee347f7d03de98aad119fda65cc04e
#
_cell.length_a   1.000
_cell.length_b   1.000
_cell.length_c   1.000
_cell.angle_alpha   90.00
_cell.angle_beta   90.00
_cell.angle_gamma   90.00
#
_symmetry.space_group_name_H-M   'P 1'
#
loop_
_entity.id
_entity.type
_entity.pdbx_description
1 polymer ?
#
loop_
_entity_poly.entity_id
_entity_poly.type
_entity_poly.pdbx_seq_one_letter_code
_entity_poly.pdbx_strand_id
1 'polypeptide(L)'
;MSKIQDMTCAGGNEPLISVVIPTFNRSELLKKALNSALAQSYENLEIIVTDDGADESAYEICKAANDARVKYFKNSAHTKSPNGNKNNGFDNVTGEFVCLLDDDDELYEGAIKECFECVSGGYACVFADAICEKDGVITGKVAGRSPYAQSGEMSKIDYHCGRISGEFFKLFSREFIEDFRFDERSFGGENELYIRFFEKRVFYLKKPLYIYRIARADSATVNASKHAKSVAYAYLKTADLCREIASVHAPGFLALQYKNAAYYAKMAGEYKMMYRAIFKSLSVKVSKEAVVFLLLSPLPSSVLPILSRLRVRIKQRFKI
;
A
#
# COMPACT_ATOMS: atom_id res chain seq x y z
N MET A 1 -13.70 -21.88 -26.09
CA MET A 1 -15.00 -21.41 -25.55
C MET A 1 -15.44 -22.40 -24.47
N SER A 2 -15.07 -22.20 -23.21
CA SER A 2 -15.51 -23.00 -22.08
C SER A 2 -16.55 -22.18 -21.31
N LYS A 3 -17.71 -22.79 -21.12
CA LYS A 3 -18.85 -22.21 -20.40
C LYS A 3 -18.46 -21.81 -19.01
N ILE A 4 -18.50 -20.50 -18.74
CA ILE A 4 -18.63 -19.98 -17.39
C ILE A 4 -20.04 -20.39 -16.96
N GLN A 5 -20.15 -21.35 -16.05
CA GLN A 5 -21.42 -21.68 -15.42
C GLN A 5 -21.87 -20.47 -14.61
N ASP A 6 -23.04 -19.95 -14.96
CA ASP A 6 -23.82 -19.03 -14.16
C ASP A 6 -24.01 -19.60 -12.74
N MET A 7 -23.18 -19.16 -11.82
CA MET A 7 -23.50 -19.23 -10.39
C MET A 7 -24.31 -17.97 -10.06
N THR A 8 -25.56 -17.94 -10.45
CA THR A 8 -26.56 -17.06 -9.87
C THR A 8 -26.55 -17.33 -8.36
N CYS A 9 -26.20 -16.32 -7.57
CA CYS A 9 -26.33 -16.33 -6.13
C CYS A 9 -27.80 -16.65 -5.78
N ALA A 10 -28.07 -17.89 -5.39
CA ALA A 10 -29.33 -18.27 -4.81
C ALA A 10 -29.44 -17.54 -3.48
N GLY A 11 -30.30 -16.52 -3.39
CA GLY A 11 -30.99 -16.03 -2.19
C GLY A 11 -30.25 -15.87 -0.86
N GLY A 12 -28.93 -15.65 -0.84
CA GLY A 12 -28.15 -15.35 0.34
C GLY A 12 -27.90 -13.83 0.43
N ASN A 13 -28.02 -13.27 1.64
CA ASN A 13 -27.64 -11.89 1.88
C ASN A 13 -26.21 -11.64 1.37
N GLU A 14 -25.99 -10.53 0.64
CA GLU A 14 -24.65 -10.06 0.28
C GLU A 14 -23.79 -9.95 1.56
N PRO A 15 -22.55 -10.48 1.61
CA PRO A 15 -21.71 -10.44 2.81
C PRO A 15 -21.38 -9.00 3.20
N LEU A 16 -21.19 -8.75 4.50
CA LEU A 16 -20.77 -7.45 4.99
C LEU A 16 -19.33 -7.16 4.52
N ILE A 17 -19.10 -5.99 3.96
CA ILE A 17 -17.77 -5.51 3.57
C ILE A 17 -17.40 -4.30 4.45
N SER A 18 -16.20 -4.35 5.04
CA SER A 18 -15.64 -3.27 5.85
C SER A 18 -14.73 -2.38 5.02
N VAL A 19 -15.05 -1.09 4.94
CA VAL A 19 -14.18 -0.05 4.39
C VAL A 19 -13.47 0.63 5.54
N VAL A 20 -12.15 0.48 5.64
CA VAL A 20 -11.33 1.09 6.69
C VAL A 20 -10.67 2.35 6.16
N ILE A 21 -10.95 3.51 6.78
CA ILE A 21 -10.42 4.82 6.42
C ILE A 21 -9.56 5.34 7.58
N PRO A 22 -8.22 5.16 7.54
CA PRO A 22 -7.33 5.75 8.52
C PRO A 22 -7.14 7.24 8.22
N THR A 23 -7.29 8.12 9.22
CA THR A 23 -7.12 9.56 9.06
C THR A 23 -6.24 10.18 10.13
N PHE A 24 -5.60 11.30 9.80
CA PHE A 24 -4.81 12.11 10.73
C PHE A 24 -4.83 13.59 10.32
N ASN A 25 -5.63 14.42 11.01
CA ASN A 25 -5.70 15.89 10.82
C ASN A 25 -5.95 16.33 9.36
N ARG A 26 -6.84 15.63 8.63
CA ARG A 26 -7.11 15.86 7.19
C ARG A 26 -8.61 15.90 6.89
N SER A 27 -9.35 16.72 7.62
CA SER A 27 -10.81 16.79 7.61
C SER A 27 -11.43 16.90 6.21
N GLU A 28 -10.91 17.79 5.36
CA GLU A 28 -11.46 18.01 4.01
C GLU A 28 -11.22 16.82 3.07
N LEU A 29 -10.12 16.10 3.26
CA LEU A 29 -9.83 14.92 2.49
C LEU A 29 -10.65 13.73 2.98
N LEU A 30 -10.68 13.51 4.30
CA LEU A 30 -11.54 12.51 4.91
C LEU A 30 -12.99 12.62 4.43
N LYS A 31 -13.53 13.85 4.35
CA LYS A 31 -14.90 14.07 3.86
C LYS A 31 -15.10 13.55 2.44
N LYS A 32 -14.11 13.72 1.54
CA LYS A 32 -14.16 13.21 0.17
C LYS A 32 -14.08 11.70 0.13
N ALA A 33 -13.12 11.11 0.86
CA ALA A 33 -12.96 9.66 0.96
C ALA A 33 -14.24 9.01 1.51
N LEU A 34 -14.78 9.54 2.62
CA LEU A 34 -16.01 9.06 3.24
C LEU A 34 -17.20 9.13 2.27
N ASN A 35 -17.38 10.25 1.58
CA ASN A 35 -18.47 10.41 0.61
C ASN A 35 -18.34 9.40 -0.54
N SER A 36 -17.13 9.11 -1.02
CA SER A 36 -16.91 8.11 -2.08
C SER A 36 -17.24 6.69 -1.61
N ALA A 37 -17.01 6.37 -0.34
CA ALA A 37 -17.40 5.10 0.27
C ALA A 37 -18.92 5.01 0.48
N LEU A 38 -19.56 6.07 0.90
CA LEU A 38 -21.02 6.15 1.08
C LEU A 38 -21.79 6.03 -0.23
N ALA A 39 -21.21 6.51 -1.34
CA ALA A 39 -21.78 6.48 -2.68
C ALA A 39 -21.64 5.14 -3.40
N GLN A 40 -21.05 4.12 -2.77
CA GLN A 40 -20.90 2.80 -3.40
C GLN A 40 -22.26 2.13 -3.62
N SER A 41 -22.41 1.47 -4.77
CA SER A 41 -23.62 0.74 -5.14
C SER A 41 -23.78 -0.62 -4.43
N TYR A 42 -22.75 -1.07 -3.72
CA TYR A 42 -22.82 -2.22 -2.81
C TYR A 42 -23.39 -1.74 -1.47
N GLU A 43 -24.53 -2.28 -1.03
CA GLU A 43 -25.29 -1.71 0.09
C GLU A 43 -24.82 -2.21 1.46
N ASN A 44 -24.44 -3.50 1.57
CA ASN A 44 -24.08 -4.11 2.85
C ASN A 44 -22.65 -3.77 3.27
N LEU A 45 -22.44 -2.50 3.65
CA LEU A 45 -21.15 -1.92 4.06
C LEU A 45 -21.16 -1.51 5.52
N GLU A 46 -20.01 -1.60 6.16
CA GLU A 46 -19.61 -0.77 7.29
C GLU A 46 -18.40 0.08 6.90
N ILE A 47 -18.40 1.34 7.33
CA ILE A 47 -17.31 2.29 7.04
C ILE A 47 -16.68 2.66 8.37
N ILE A 48 -15.46 2.18 8.59
CA ILE A 48 -14.70 2.33 9.84
C ILE A 48 -13.71 3.47 9.64
N VAL A 49 -14.01 4.63 10.21
CA VAL A 49 -13.07 5.75 10.28
C VAL A 49 -12.24 5.60 11.54
N THR A 50 -10.93 5.48 11.40
CA THR A 50 -9.98 5.36 12.51
C THR A 50 -9.06 6.58 12.53
N ASP A 51 -8.94 7.24 13.69
CA ASP A 51 -8.39 8.59 13.79
C ASP A 51 -7.24 8.71 14.78
N ASP A 52 -6.09 9.16 14.28
CA ASP A 52 -4.90 9.53 15.06
C ASP A 52 -4.84 11.02 15.43
N GLY A 53 -5.78 11.84 14.92
CA GLY A 53 -5.82 13.28 15.12
C GLY A 53 -5.93 13.70 16.61
N ALA A 54 -5.67 14.96 16.89
CA ALA A 54 -5.73 15.48 18.26
C ALA A 54 -7.09 16.12 18.59
N ASP A 55 -7.83 16.53 17.56
CA ASP A 55 -9.13 17.22 17.68
C ASP A 55 -10.32 16.34 17.34
N GLU A 56 -11.51 16.90 17.42
CA GLU A 56 -12.78 16.23 17.16
C GLU A 56 -13.25 16.35 15.69
N SER A 57 -12.45 16.91 14.81
CA SER A 57 -12.90 17.23 13.44
C SER A 57 -13.30 15.99 12.65
N ALA A 58 -12.57 14.88 12.77
CA ALA A 58 -12.91 13.62 12.12
C ALA A 58 -14.21 13.01 12.69
N TYR A 59 -14.41 13.11 14.00
CA TYR A 59 -15.65 12.69 14.65
C TYR A 59 -16.85 13.49 14.16
N GLU A 60 -16.75 14.81 14.09
CA GLU A 60 -17.85 15.67 13.64
C GLU A 60 -18.21 15.41 12.16
N ILE A 61 -17.23 15.08 11.29
CA ILE A 61 -17.49 14.67 9.92
C ILE A 61 -18.28 13.35 9.87
N CYS A 62 -17.86 12.35 10.64
CA CYS A 62 -18.58 11.07 10.73
C CYS A 62 -20.00 11.24 11.23
N LYS A 63 -20.19 12.06 12.27
CA LYS A 63 -21.50 12.37 12.84
C LYS A 63 -22.39 13.13 11.85
N ALA A 64 -21.81 14.08 11.11
CA ALA A 64 -22.55 14.87 10.12
C ALA A 64 -22.98 14.04 8.89
N ALA A 65 -22.32 12.94 8.59
CA ALA A 65 -22.73 12.00 7.54
C ALA A 65 -24.11 11.38 7.82
N ASN A 66 -24.50 11.28 9.10
CA ASN A 66 -25.81 10.77 9.54
C ASN A 66 -26.22 9.45 8.86
N ASP A 67 -25.26 8.54 8.68
CA ASP A 67 -25.45 7.23 8.06
C ASP A 67 -25.02 6.13 9.02
N ALA A 68 -25.89 5.16 9.28
CA ALA A 68 -25.69 4.08 10.26
C ALA A 68 -24.51 3.15 9.89
N ARG A 69 -24.06 3.16 8.65
CA ARG A 69 -22.90 2.39 8.19
C ARG A 69 -21.59 2.99 8.67
N VAL A 70 -21.56 4.28 9.04
CA VAL A 70 -20.34 5.00 9.48
C VAL A 70 -20.09 4.76 10.97
N LYS A 71 -18.91 4.23 11.27
CA LYS A 71 -18.43 3.98 12.64
C LYS A 71 -17.11 4.73 12.85
N TYR A 72 -17.02 5.51 13.91
CA TYR A 72 -15.82 6.26 14.27
C TYR A 72 -15.09 5.63 15.44
N PHE A 73 -13.77 5.48 15.32
CA PHE A 73 -12.90 4.95 16.36
C PHE A 73 -11.65 5.82 16.52
N LYS A 74 -11.49 6.40 17.70
CA LYS A 74 -10.24 7.08 18.07
C LYS A 74 -9.16 6.05 18.35
N ASN A 75 -7.98 6.22 17.74
CA ASN A 75 -6.85 5.34 18.05
C ASN A 75 -6.27 5.67 19.42
N SER A 76 -6.48 4.78 20.37
CA SER A 76 -5.94 4.83 21.74
C SER A 76 -5.13 3.61 22.12
N ALA A 77 -5.22 2.52 21.35
CA ALA A 77 -4.59 1.23 21.63
C ALA A 77 -3.26 1.02 20.90
N HIS A 78 -3.07 1.70 19.76
CA HIS A 78 -1.90 1.55 18.90
C HIS A 78 -1.06 2.82 18.84
N THR A 79 0.18 2.68 18.36
CA THR A 79 1.06 3.83 18.11
C THR A 79 0.40 4.80 17.12
N LYS A 80 0.48 6.10 17.38
CA LYS A 80 0.03 7.13 16.44
C LYS A 80 0.96 7.15 15.22
N SER A 81 0.59 6.38 14.23
CA SER A 81 1.33 6.17 12.98
C SER A 81 0.41 5.60 11.90
N PRO A 82 0.75 5.67 10.61
CA PRO A 82 -0.07 5.06 9.56
C PRO A 82 -0.37 3.58 9.82
N ASN A 83 0.60 2.81 10.30
CA ASN A 83 0.43 1.39 10.58
C ASN A 83 -0.40 1.16 11.85
N GLY A 84 -0.14 1.90 12.93
CA GLY A 84 -0.94 1.78 14.15
C GLY A 84 -2.39 2.20 13.94
N ASN A 85 -2.62 3.24 13.14
CA ASN A 85 -3.98 3.66 12.81
C ASN A 85 -4.72 2.60 11.96
N LYS A 86 -4.04 1.99 10.98
CA LYS A 86 -4.61 0.84 10.22
C LYS A 86 -4.90 -0.36 11.14
N ASN A 87 -4.01 -0.64 12.11
CA ASN A 87 -4.23 -1.70 13.10
C ASN A 87 -5.47 -1.43 13.96
N ASN A 88 -5.64 -0.18 14.43
CA ASN A 88 -6.85 0.23 15.15
C ASN A 88 -8.11 0.03 14.30
N GLY A 89 -8.04 0.30 13.00
CA GLY A 89 -9.12 0.00 12.07
C GLY A 89 -9.40 -1.50 11.98
N PHE A 90 -8.36 -2.34 11.85
CA PHE A 90 -8.50 -3.79 11.74
C PHE A 90 -9.07 -4.44 13.01
N ASP A 91 -8.85 -3.86 14.19
CA ASP A 91 -9.45 -4.34 15.44
C ASP A 91 -10.97 -4.17 15.47
N ASN A 92 -11.51 -3.29 14.64
CA ASN A 92 -12.93 -2.95 14.60
C ASN A 92 -13.67 -3.50 13.36
N VAL A 93 -12.98 -4.26 12.49
CA VAL A 93 -13.58 -4.90 11.31
C VAL A 93 -14.49 -6.05 11.70
N THR A 94 -15.72 -6.05 11.17
CA THR A 94 -16.69 -7.13 11.37
C THR A 94 -17.11 -7.81 10.06
N GLY A 95 -16.89 -7.18 8.90
CA GLY A 95 -17.23 -7.70 7.59
C GLY A 95 -16.41 -8.94 7.19
N GLU A 96 -16.92 -9.72 6.24
CA GLU A 96 -16.24 -10.89 5.69
C GLU A 96 -15.11 -10.50 4.73
N PHE A 97 -15.26 -9.35 4.09
CA PHE A 97 -14.25 -8.75 3.23
C PHE A 97 -13.89 -7.36 3.73
N VAL A 98 -12.68 -6.93 3.38
CA VAL A 98 -12.10 -5.67 3.84
C VAL A 98 -11.45 -4.94 2.68
N CYS A 99 -11.55 -3.62 2.66
CA CYS A 99 -10.70 -2.76 1.86
C CYS A 99 -10.16 -1.60 2.69
N LEU A 100 -8.95 -1.16 2.36
CA LEU A 100 -8.36 0.07 2.87
C LEU A 100 -8.60 1.20 1.88
N LEU A 101 -9.07 2.33 2.36
CA LEU A 101 -9.22 3.58 1.62
C LEU A 101 -8.45 4.66 2.38
N ASP A 102 -7.33 5.12 1.85
CA ASP A 102 -6.58 6.21 2.47
C ASP A 102 -7.42 7.51 2.45
N ASP A 103 -7.32 8.32 3.50
CA ASP A 103 -8.15 9.52 3.69
C ASP A 103 -7.95 10.60 2.60
N ASP A 104 -6.92 10.46 1.79
CA ASP A 104 -6.58 11.35 0.69
C ASP A 104 -6.95 10.81 -0.70
N ASP A 105 -7.62 9.65 -0.77
CA ASP A 105 -8.01 9.00 -2.02
C ASP A 105 -9.54 8.83 -2.13
N GLU A 106 -10.04 8.36 -3.26
CA GLU A 106 -11.48 8.16 -3.49
C GLU A 106 -11.74 6.87 -4.28
N LEU A 107 -12.89 6.25 -4.04
CA LEU A 107 -13.40 5.14 -4.83
C LEU A 107 -14.24 5.65 -6.01
N TYR A 108 -14.13 5.01 -7.17
CA TYR A 108 -15.14 5.16 -8.21
C TYR A 108 -16.46 4.50 -7.79
N GLU A 109 -17.57 5.00 -8.31
CA GLU A 109 -18.88 4.36 -8.14
C GLU A 109 -18.84 2.91 -8.62
N GLY A 110 -19.37 1.98 -7.83
CA GLY A 110 -19.37 0.56 -8.15
C GLY A 110 -18.07 -0.20 -7.90
N ALA A 111 -17.01 0.46 -7.42
CA ALA A 111 -15.71 -0.16 -7.20
C ALA A 111 -15.77 -1.41 -6.31
N ILE A 112 -16.48 -1.32 -5.20
CA ILE A 112 -16.62 -2.43 -4.25
C ILE A 112 -17.40 -3.59 -4.89
N LYS A 113 -18.51 -3.30 -5.56
CA LYS A 113 -19.35 -4.31 -6.22
C LYS A 113 -18.58 -5.08 -7.28
N GLU A 114 -17.86 -4.38 -8.14
CA GLU A 114 -17.06 -5.01 -9.21
C GLU A 114 -15.92 -5.89 -8.66
N CYS A 115 -15.26 -5.45 -7.59
CA CYS A 115 -14.26 -6.28 -6.92
C CYS A 115 -14.92 -7.49 -6.22
N PHE A 116 -16.09 -7.31 -5.62
CA PHE A 116 -16.82 -8.39 -4.97
C PHE A 116 -17.26 -9.50 -5.97
N GLU A 117 -17.69 -9.14 -7.17
CA GLU A 117 -17.99 -10.09 -8.23
C GLU A 117 -16.78 -11.00 -8.55
N CYS A 118 -15.56 -10.48 -8.46
CA CYS A 118 -14.36 -11.28 -8.65
C CYS A 118 -14.08 -12.22 -7.46
N VAL A 119 -14.21 -11.76 -6.20
CA VAL A 119 -13.98 -12.65 -5.03
C VAL A 119 -15.06 -13.74 -4.93
N SER A 120 -16.31 -13.45 -5.29
CA SER A 120 -17.37 -14.47 -5.37
C SER A 120 -17.05 -15.55 -6.41
N GLY A 121 -16.16 -15.27 -7.36
CA GLY A 121 -15.58 -16.25 -8.30
C GLY A 121 -14.50 -17.16 -7.71
N GLY A 122 -14.27 -17.13 -6.38
CA GLY A 122 -13.33 -18.01 -5.68
C GLY A 122 -11.91 -17.44 -5.52
N TYR A 123 -11.75 -16.11 -5.59
CA TYR A 123 -10.51 -15.40 -5.25
C TYR A 123 -10.60 -14.82 -3.84
N ALA A 124 -9.51 -14.89 -3.10
CA ALA A 124 -9.45 -14.35 -1.74
C ALA A 124 -9.07 -12.87 -1.70
N CYS A 125 -8.53 -12.34 -2.78
CA CYS A 125 -8.19 -10.93 -2.94
C CYS A 125 -8.28 -10.50 -4.40
N VAL A 126 -8.69 -9.24 -4.61
CA VAL A 126 -8.72 -8.57 -5.91
C VAL A 126 -7.88 -7.31 -5.83
N PHE A 127 -7.04 -7.10 -6.84
CA PHE A 127 -6.31 -5.86 -7.11
C PHE A 127 -6.95 -5.18 -8.32
N ALA A 128 -7.46 -3.97 -8.16
CA ALA A 128 -7.94 -3.15 -9.27
C ALA A 128 -7.05 -1.94 -9.49
N ASP A 129 -7.00 -1.42 -10.71
CA ASP A 129 -6.15 -0.28 -11.04
C ASP A 129 -6.56 0.98 -10.24
N ALA A 130 -5.54 1.73 -9.83
CA ALA A 130 -5.67 3.07 -9.32
C ALA A 130 -5.22 4.08 -10.38
N ILE A 131 -6.02 5.12 -10.64
CA ILE A 131 -5.66 6.19 -11.57
C ILE A 131 -5.15 7.42 -10.82
N CYS A 132 -4.05 8.00 -11.31
CA CYS A 132 -3.46 9.17 -10.65
C CYS A 132 -4.29 10.45 -10.89
N GLU A 133 -4.59 11.15 -9.79
CA GLU A 133 -5.06 12.53 -9.79
C GLU A 133 -3.92 13.46 -9.34
N LYS A 134 -3.77 14.59 -9.99
CA LYS A 134 -2.85 15.65 -9.60
C LYS A 134 -3.55 17.00 -9.71
N ASP A 135 -3.54 17.78 -8.63
CA ASP A 135 -4.11 19.13 -8.54
C ASP A 135 -5.58 19.19 -9.04
N GLY A 136 -6.40 18.18 -8.71
CA GLY A 136 -7.80 18.06 -9.11
C GLY A 136 -8.04 17.51 -10.51
N VAL A 137 -6.98 17.10 -11.23
CA VAL A 137 -7.07 16.59 -12.61
C VAL A 137 -6.65 15.13 -12.69
N ILE A 138 -7.53 14.30 -13.26
CA ILE A 138 -7.20 12.90 -13.59
C ILE A 138 -6.16 12.89 -14.73
N THR A 139 -4.99 12.33 -14.46
CA THR A 139 -3.83 12.40 -15.39
C THR A 139 -3.84 11.34 -16.49
N GLY A 140 -4.75 10.36 -16.42
CA GLY A 140 -4.76 9.18 -17.29
C GLY A 140 -3.66 8.16 -17.00
N LYS A 141 -2.80 8.39 -16.00
CA LYS A 141 -1.74 7.45 -15.59
C LYS A 141 -2.25 6.50 -14.50
N VAL A 142 -1.95 5.23 -14.65
CA VAL A 142 -2.18 4.22 -13.62
C VAL A 142 -1.07 4.32 -12.58
N ALA A 143 -1.43 4.27 -11.30
CA ALA A 143 -0.49 4.35 -10.18
C ALA A 143 0.26 3.02 -9.97
N GLY A 144 -0.42 1.91 -10.24
CA GLY A 144 0.14 0.56 -10.19
C GLY A 144 0.94 0.20 -11.43
N ARG A 145 1.93 -0.66 -11.27
CA ARG A 145 2.64 -1.34 -12.35
C ARG A 145 2.34 -2.83 -12.27
N SER A 146 1.89 -3.40 -13.37
CA SER A 146 1.59 -4.82 -13.51
C SER A 146 2.12 -5.35 -14.85
N PRO A 147 2.60 -6.59 -14.94
CA PRO A 147 2.99 -7.22 -16.20
C PRO A 147 1.79 -7.70 -17.01
N TYR A 148 0.57 -7.65 -16.47
CA TYR A 148 -0.61 -8.24 -17.10
C TYR A 148 -1.26 -7.29 -18.11
N ALA A 149 -1.49 -7.82 -19.33
CA ALA A 149 -2.14 -7.07 -20.40
C ALA A 149 -3.68 -7.00 -20.25
N GLN A 150 -4.26 -7.91 -19.46
CA GLN A 150 -5.71 -8.03 -19.22
C GLN A 150 -5.97 -8.52 -17.78
N SER A 151 -7.24 -8.50 -17.37
CA SER A 151 -7.67 -9.07 -16.09
C SER A 151 -7.41 -10.57 -16.03
N GLY A 152 -7.09 -11.09 -14.84
CA GLY A 152 -6.80 -12.51 -14.64
C GLY A 152 -6.13 -12.80 -13.31
N GLU A 153 -5.79 -14.06 -13.09
CA GLU A 153 -5.10 -14.51 -11.87
C GLU A 153 -3.67 -13.98 -11.80
N MET A 154 -3.29 -13.48 -10.63
CA MET A 154 -1.96 -12.92 -10.38
C MET A 154 -0.99 -13.99 -9.90
N SER A 155 0.25 -13.91 -10.35
CA SER A 155 1.32 -14.82 -9.94
C SER A 155 1.98 -14.38 -8.64
N LYS A 156 2.10 -15.30 -7.67
CA LYS A 156 2.91 -15.12 -6.46
C LYS A 156 4.35 -14.73 -6.80
N ILE A 157 4.95 -15.37 -7.82
CA ILE A 157 6.32 -15.08 -8.26
C ILE A 157 6.41 -13.64 -8.74
N ASP A 158 5.44 -13.14 -9.53
CA ASP A 158 5.49 -11.77 -10.04
C ASP A 158 5.42 -10.73 -8.92
N TYR A 159 4.61 -10.97 -7.90
CA TYR A 159 4.54 -10.07 -6.74
C TYR A 159 5.84 -10.10 -5.93
N HIS A 160 6.32 -11.28 -5.53
CA HIS A 160 7.54 -11.44 -4.73
C HIS A 160 8.81 -10.96 -5.47
N CYS A 161 8.78 -10.92 -6.79
CA CYS A 161 9.87 -10.40 -7.62
C CYS A 161 9.76 -8.90 -7.95
N GLY A 162 8.76 -8.20 -7.40
CA GLY A 162 8.56 -6.77 -7.62
C GLY A 162 8.14 -6.38 -9.04
N ARG A 163 7.61 -7.33 -9.82
CA ARG A 163 7.03 -7.05 -11.15
C ARG A 163 5.70 -6.33 -11.03
N ILE A 164 5.00 -6.55 -9.90
CA ILE A 164 3.79 -5.85 -9.50
C ILE A 164 4.20 -4.89 -8.38
N SER A 165 3.90 -3.60 -8.53
CA SER A 165 4.30 -2.57 -7.58
C SER A 165 3.51 -1.28 -7.78
N GLY A 166 3.52 -0.39 -6.80
CA GLY A 166 2.75 0.85 -6.83
C GLY A 166 1.39 0.65 -6.19
N GLU A 167 0.45 1.56 -6.48
CA GLU A 167 -0.84 1.58 -5.80
C GLU A 167 -1.94 0.89 -6.63
N PHE A 168 -2.75 0.12 -5.94
CA PHE A 168 -3.94 -0.57 -6.45
C PHE A 168 -5.04 -0.49 -5.39
N PHE A 169 -6.30 -0.42 -5.80
CA PHE A 169 -7.39 -0.72 -4.91
C PHE A 169 -7.42 -2.22 -4.62
N LYS A 170 -7.70 -2.59 -3.37
CA LYS A 170 -7.69 -4.00 -2.95
C LYS A 170 -8.91 -4.31 -2.10
N LEU A 171 -9.66 -5.33 -2.53
CA LEU A 171 -10.69 -5.98 -1.73
C LEU A 171 -10.20 -7.37 -1.38
N PHE A 172 -10.17 -7.73 -0.09
CA PHE A 172 -9.60 -8.99 0.38
C PHE A 172 -10.41 -9.62 1.52
N SER A 173 -10.31 -10.94 1.67
CA SER A 173 -10.94 -11.70 2.76
C SER A 173 -10.40 -11.26 4.12
N ARG A 174 -11.28 -11.08 5.11
CA ARG A 174 -10.93 -10.74 6.49
C ARG A 174 -9.96 -11.74 7.13
N GLU A 175 -9.95 -13.00 6.70
CA GLU A 175 -9.06 -14.02 7.23
C GLU A 175 -7.57 -13.61 7.21
N PHE A 176 -7.17 -12.74 6.26
CA PHE A 176 -5.79 -12.25 6.18
C PHE A 176 -5.38 -11.32 7.33
N ILE A 177 -6.34 -10.79 8.06
CA ILE A 177 -6.10 -9.85 9.18
C ILE A 177 -6.53 -10.39 10.54
N GLU A 178 -7.06 -11.60 10.64
CA GLU A 178 -7.46 -12.21 11.92
C GLU A 178 -6.28 -12.32 12.91
N ASP A 179 -5.13 -12.77 12.41
CA ASP A 179 -3.88 -12.93 13.17
C ASP A 179 -2.79 -11.93 12.74
N PHE A 180 -3.14 -10.90 11.97
CA PHE A 180 -2.19 -9.97 11.40
C PHE A 180 -2.40 -8.55 11.92
N ARG A 181 -1.30 -7.92 12.32
CA ARG A 181 -1.19 -6.48 12.50
C ARG A 181 0.12 -5.98 11.88
N PHE A 182 0.08 -4.80 11.29
CA PHE A 182 1.27 -4.15 10.76
C PHE A 182 2.31 -3.91 11.84
N ASP A 183 3.58 -4.08 11.52
CA ASP A 183 4.67 -3.68 12.41
C ASP A 183 4.70 -2.16 12.53
N GLU A 184 4.39 -1.64 13.70
CA GLU A 184 4.28 -0.20 13.97
C GLU A 184 5.64 0.53 13.97
N ARG A 185 6.75 -0.22 13.93
CA ARG A 185 8.08 0.35 13.71
C ARG A 185 8.31 0.75 12.26
N SER A 186 7.53 0.21 11.34
CA SER A 186 7.58 0.52 9.91
C SER A 186 6.73 1.76 9.60
N PHE A 187 7.16 2.53 8.61
CA PHE A 187 6.38 3.63 8.05
C PHE A 187 6.00 3.29 6.61
N GLY A 188 4.73 3.12 6.36
CA GLY A 188 4.26 2.40 5.18
C GLY A 188 4.63 0.91 5.31
N GLY A 189 4.71 0.22 4.20
CA GLY A 189 5.15 -1.18 4.18
C GLY A 189 3.98 -2.15 4.22
N GLU A 190 2.86 -1.76 3.64
CA GLU A 190 1.68 -2.60 3.43
C GLU A 190 2.00 -3.92 2.72
N ASN A 191 3.20 -4.02 2.12
CA ASN A 191 3.71 -5.27 1.55
C ASN A 191 3.70 -6.45 2.56
N GLU A 192 3.76 -6.18 3.86
CA GLU A 192 3.64 -7.24 4.89
C GLU A 192 2.29 -7.97 4.77
N LEU A 193 1.22 -7.22 4.54
CA LEU A 193 -0.11 -7.78 4.32
C LEU A 193 -0.25 -8.31 2.89
N TYR A 194 0.18 -7.54 1.89
CA TYR A 194 -0.06 -7.88 0.50
C TYR A 194 0.66 -9.16 0.05
N ILE A 195 1.82 -9.47 0.61
CA ILE A 195 2.52 -10.73 0.38
C ILE A 195 1.67 -11.93 0.87
N ARG A 196 0.96 -11.79 1.99
CA ARG A 196 0.09 -12.84 2.53
C ARG A 196 -1.08 -13.18 1.60
N PHE A 197 -1.58 -12.21 0.84
CA PHE A 197 -2.67 -12.48 -0.12
C PHE A 197 -2.30 -13.58 -1.11
N PHE A 198 -1.03 -13.69 -1.48
CA PHE A 198 -0.53 -14.70 -2.42
C PHE A 198 -0.31 -16.10 -1.80
N GLU A 199 -0.72 -16.31 -0.57
CA GLU A 199 -0.93 -17.65 0.00
C GLU A 199 -2.22 -18.28 -0.53
N LYS A 200 -3.10 -17.47 -1.10
CA LYS A 200 -4.34 -17.85 -1.78
C LYS A 200 -4.39 -17.29 -3.20
N ARG A 201 -5.49 -17.54 -3.91
CA ARG A 201 -5.68 -17.02 -5.27
C ARG A 201 -6.00 -15.54 -5.23
N VAL A 202 -5.26 -14.75 -6.01
CA VAL A 202 -5.42 -13.29 -6.16
C VAL A 202 -5.79 -12.97 -7.59
N PHE A 203 -6.78 -12.11 -7.79
CA PHE A 203 -7.22 -11.65 -9.10
C PHE A 203 -6.76 -10.22 -9.39
N TYR A 204 -6.34 -9.96 -10.61
CA TYR A 204 -6.13 -8.62 -11.13
C TYR A 204 -7.31 -8.19 -11.99
N LEU A 205 -8.00 -7.15 -11.58
CA LEU A 205 -9.05 -6.49 -12.34
C LEU A 205 -8.47 -5.26 -13.03
N LYS A 206 -8.23 -5.37 -14.33
CA LYS A 206 -7.67 -4.26 -15.13
C LYS A 206 -8.75 -3.21 -15.42
N LYS A 207 -9.13 -2.49 -14.38
CA LYS A 207 -10.12 -1.43 -14.42
C LYS A 207 -9.77 -0.38 -13.38
N PRO A 208 -9.75 0.93 -13.72
CA PRO A 208 -9.53 1.99 -12.75
C PRO A 208 -10.76 2.14 -11.86
N LEU A 209 -10.61 1.72 -10.60
CA LEU A 209 -11.66 1.77 -9.57
C LEU A 209 -11.29 2.65 -8.38
N TYR A 210 -10.11 3.26 -8.41
CA TYR A 210 -9.54 4.04 -7.31
C TYR A 210 -8.86 5.29 -7.86
N ILE A 211 -9.09 6.44 -7.23
CA ILE A 211 -8.43 7.71 -7.54
C ILE A 211 -7.32 7.90 -6.53
N TYR A 212 -6.08 7.83 -6.99
CA TYR A 212 -4.87 7.98 -6.18
C TYR A 212 -4.28 9.39 -6.35
N ARG A 213 -4.31 10.19 -5.28
CA ARG A 213 -3.79 11.56 -5.31
C ARG A 213 -2.28 11.60 -5.13
N ILE A 214 -1.59 12.17 -6.13
CA ILE A 214 -0.13 12.26 -6.18
C ILE A 214 0.38 13.69 -5.97
N ALA A 215 1.69 13.79 -5.66
CA ALA A 215 2.46 15.05 -5.60
C ALA A 215 2.03 16.03 -4.49
N ARG A 216 1.32 15.57 -3.47
CA ARG A 216 0.96 16.40 -2.31
C ARG A 216 2.17 16.58 -1.39
N ALA A 217 2.33 17.79 -0.86
CA ALA A 217 3.44 18.14 0.04
C ALA A 217 3.42 17.34 1.37
N ASP A 218 2.23 16.94 1.82
CA ASP A 218 2.00 16.19 3.07
C ASP A 218 2.00 14.67 2.88
N SER A 219 2.21 14.17 1.65
CA SER A 219 2.21 12.73 1.40
C SER A 219 3.36 12.00 2.10
N ALA A 220 3.10 10.78 2.54
CA ALA A 220 4.07 9.89 3.17
C ALA A 220 5.31 9.68 2.29
N THR A 221 5.12 9.51 0.98
CA THR A 221 6.20 9.32 0.01
C THR A 221 7.14 10.52 -0.07
N VAL A 222 6.59 11.75 -0.10
CA VAL A 222 7.39 12.99 -0.14
C VAL A 222 8.17 13.18 1.17
N ASN A 223 7.59 12.79 2.29
CA ASN A 223 8.16 12.93 3.63
C ASN A 223 8.94 11.70 4.13
N ALA A 224 9.17 10.69 3.30
CA ALA A 224 9.84 9.43 3.67
C ALA A 224 11.20 9.64 4.36
N SER A 225 11.95 10.69 4.01
CA SER A 225 13.23 11.01 4.65
C SER A 225 13.10 11.41 6.12
N LYS A 226 11.95 11.99 6.51
CA LYS A 226 11.67 12.35 7.92
C LYS A 226 11.45 11.10 8.79
N HIS A 227 11.05 9.99 8.16
CA HIS A 227 10.78 8.70 8.79
C HIS A 227 11.81 7.63 8.36
N ALA A 228 13.04 8.07 8.04
CA ALA A 228 14.04 7.23 7.39
C ALA A 228 14.31 5.90 8.11
N LYS A 229 14.33 5.87 9.45
CA LYS A 229 14.51 4.64 10.24
C LYS A 229 13.38 3.65 9.98
N SER A 230 12.15 4.10 10.08
CA SER A 230 10.95 3.26 9.88
C SER A 230 10.81 2.80 8.43
N VAL A 231 11.18 3.65 7.47
CA VAL A 231 11.24 3.26 6.04
C VAL A 231 12.31 2.20 5.79
N ALA A 232 13.47 2.31 6.46
CA ALA A 232 14.52 1.27 6.38
C ALA A 232 14.02 -0.09 6.90
N TYR A 233 13.25 -0.09 7.98
CA TYR A 233 12.59 -1.31 8.49
C TYR A 233 11.62 -1.91 7.49
N ALA A 234 10.77 -1.10 6.86
CA ALA A 234 9.82 -1.56 5.85
C ALA A 234 10.52 -2.26 4.67
N TYR A 235 11.62 -1.68 4.16
CA TYR A 235 12.43 -2.31 3.11
C TYR A 235 13.07 -3.63 3.56
N LEU A 236 13.61 -3.70 4.78
CA LEU A 236 14.18 -4.95 5.33
C LEU A 236 13.12 -6.03 5.46
N LYS A 237 11.95 -5.67 5.99
CA LYS A 237 10.84 -6.60 6.16
C LYS A 237 10.37 -7.15 4.81
N THR A 238 10.15 -6.28 3.83
CA THR A 238 9.79 -6.68 2.46
C THR A 238 10.86 -7.62 1.87
N ALA A 239 12.16 -7.28 2.02
CA ALA A 239 13.24 -8.12 1.53
C ALA A 239 13.25 -9.50 2.18
N ASP A 240 13.06 -9.57 3.49
CA ASP A 240 13.07 -10.84 4.23
C ASP A 240 11.84 -11.70 3.88
N LEU A 241 10.67 -11.12 3.70
CA LEU A 241 9.45 -11.81 3.27
C LEU A 241 9.52 -12.32 1.82
N CYS A 242 10.16 -11.57 0.93
CA CYS A 242 10.33 -11.98 -0.48
C CYS A 242 11.53 -12.91 -0.71
N ARG A 243 12.41 -13.11 0.30
CA ARG A 243 13.74 -13.72 0.11
C ARG A 243 13.70 -15.06 -0.60
N GLU A 244 12.85 -15.96 -0.17
CA GLU A 244 12.80 -17.34 -0.69
C GLU A 244 12.60 -17.35 -2.20
N ILE A 245 11.59 -16.66 -2.69
CA ILE A 245 11.24 -16.61 -4.11
C ILE A 245 12.17 -15.66 -4.90
N ALA A 246 12.42 -14.46 -4.36
CA ALA A 246 13.18 -13.45 -5.08
C ALA A 246 14.68 -13.78 -5.18
N SER A 247 15.26 -14.56 -4.29
CA SER A 247 16.65 -15.00 -4.42
C SER A 247 16.88 -15.85 -5.67
N VAL A 248 15.87 -16.63 -6.06
CA VAL A 248 15.92 -17.50 -7.24
C VAL A 248 15.50 -16.75 -8.51
N HIS A 249 14.35 -16.08 -8.47
CA HIS A 249 13.70 -15.53 -9.67
C HIS A 249 14.03 -14.08 -9.98
N ALA A 250 14.48 -13.30 -8.99
CA ALA A 250 14.78 -11.86 -9.14
C ALA A 250 15.84 -11.38 -8.14
N PRO A 251 17.07 -11.94 -8.12
CA PRO A 251 18.09 -11.55 -7.15
C PRO A 251 18.43 -10.06 -7.21
N GLY A 252 18.28 -9.43 -8.39
CA GLY A 252 18.47 -7.98 -8.55
C GLY A 252 17.43 -7.14 -7.80
N PHE A 253 16.18 -7.57 -7.77
CA PHE A 253 15.13 -6.93 -6.98
C PHE A 253 15.41 -7.06 -5.48
N LEU A 254 15.73 -8.26 -5.01
CA LEU A 254 16.05 -8.52 -3.61
C LEU A 254 17.26 -7.69 -3.14
N ALA A 255 18.33 -7.65 -3.93
CA ALA A 255 19.49 -6.81 -3.66
C ALA A 255 19.14 -5.33 -3.59
N LEU A 256 18.23 -4.87 -4.45
CA LEU A 256 17.74 -3.48 -4.45
C LEU A 256 16.96 -3.16 -3.18
N GLN A 257 16.13 -4.06 -2.66
CA GLN A 257 15.42 -3.85 -1.39
C GLN A 257 16.42 -3.65 -0.25
N TYR A 258 17.41 -4.52 -0.11
CA TYR A 258 18.46 -4.37 0.90
C TYR A 258 19.28 -3.09 0.73
N LYS A 259 19.62 -2.71 -0.51
CA LYS A 259 20.33 -1.45 -0.78
C LYS A 259 19.49 -0.22 -0.38
N ASN A 260 18.18 -0.24 -0.67
CA ASN A 260 17.28 0.85 -0.26
C ASN A 260 17.16 0.93 1.27
N ALA A 261 17.06 -0.21 1.95
CA ALA A 261 17.13 -0.25 3.40
C ALA A 261 18.43 0.37 3.95
N ALA A 262 19.58 0.06 3.34
CA ALA A 262 20.86 0.65 3.72
C ALA A 262 20.87 2.17 3.51
N TYR A 263 20.29 2.67 2.41
CA TYR A 263 20.19 4.09 2.13
C TYR A 263 19.40 4.85 3.21
N TYR A 264 18.21 4.35 3.54
CA TYR A 264 17.38 4.99 4.56
C TYR A 264 17.96 4.81 5.98
N ALA A 265 18.57 3.67 6.29
CA ALA A 265 19.29 3.47 7.55
C ALA A 265 20.44 4.48 7.73
N LYS A 266 21.17 4.79 6.63
CA LYS A 266 22.20 5.85 6.66
C LYS A 266 21.59 7.23 6.91
N MET A 267 20.48 7.54 6.24
CA MET A 267 19.77 8.82 6.45
C MET A 267 19.30 8.97 7.89
N ALA A 268 18.96 7.88 8.56
CA ALA A 268 18.56 7.84 9.97
C ALA A 268 19.72 7.80 10.96
N GLY A 269 20.99 7.74 10.50
CA GLY A 269 22.15 7.58 11.38
C GLY A 269 22.32 6.16 11.96
N GLU A 270 21.56 5.18 11.47
CA GLU A 270 21.56 3.78 11.93
C GLU A 270 22.65 2.97 11.21
N TYR A 271 23.92 3.29 11.48
CA TYR A 271 25.07 2.73 10.75
C TYR A 271 25.17 1.21 10.85
N LYS A 272 24.85 0.61 11.99
CA LYS A 272 24.86 -0.87 12.16
C LYS A 272 23.85 -1.53 11.21
N MET A 273 22.66 -0.97 11.11
CA MET A 273 21.61 -1.42 10.19
C MET A 273 22.05 -1.21 8.73
N MET A 274 22.61 -0.05 8.43
CA MET A 274 23.12 0.29 7.10
C MET A 274 24.14 -0.73 6.61
N TYR A 275 25.19 -1.03 7.39
CA TYR A 275 26.21 -1.98 6.98
C TYR A 275 25.67 -3.40 6.84
N ARG A 276 24.81 -3.84 7.76
CA ARG A 276 24.14 -5.15 7.62
C ARG A 276 23.32 -5.25 6.31
N ALA A 277 22.57 -4.21 6.00
CA ALA A 277 21.72 -4.19 4.81
C ALA A 277 22.54 -4.14 3.52
N ILE A 278 23.58 -3.29 3.44
CA ILE A 278 24.41 -3.21 2.22
C ILE A 278 25.22 -4.48 1.98
N PHE A 279 25.72 -5.15 3.03
CA PHE A 279 26.40 -6.45 2.86
C PHE A 279 25.42 -7.55 2.43
N LYS A 280 24.19 -7.59 2.97
CA LYS A 280 23.14 -8.47 2.44
C LYS A 280 22.85 -8.20 0.96
N SER A 281 22.77 -6.92 0.56
CA SER A 281 22.58 -6.56 -0.86
C SER A 281 23.68 -7.13 -1.74
N LEU A 282 24.94 -6.93 -1.38
CA LEU A 282 26.10 -7.40 -2.11
C LEU A 282 26.24 -8.92 -2.14
N SER A 283 25.84 -9.61 -1.05
CA SER A 283 25.86 -11.08 -1.00
C SER A 283 24.79 -11.71 -1.89
N VAL A 284 23.67 -11.03 -2.12
CA VAL A 284 22.63 -11.50 -3.05
C VAL A 284 23.03 -11.25 -4.50
N LYS A 285 23.42 -10.01 -4.81
CA LYS A 285 23.87 -9.61 -6.15
C LYS A 285 24.76 -8.38 -6.07
N VAL A 286 25.98 -8.49 -6.56
CA VAL A 286 26.86 -7.33 -6.70
C VAL A 286 26.31 -6.38 -7.76
N SER A 287 26.09 -5.12 -7.39
CA SER A 287 25.70 -4.04 -8.30
C SER A 287 26.62 -2.85 -8.15
N LYS A 288 26.85 -2.12 -9.26
CA LYS A 288 27.66 -0.89 -9.25
C LYS A 288 27.15 0.11 -8.21
N GLU A 289 25.83 0.25 -8.12
CA GLU A 289 25.16 1.15 -7.18
C GLU A 289 25.41 0.76 -5.72
N ALA A 290 25.40 -0.53 -5.38
CA ALA A 290 25.65 -0.99 -4.02
C ALA A 290 27.14 -0.81 -3.64
N VAL A 291 28.06 -1.08 -4.56
CA VAL A 291 29.50 -0.86 -4.35
C VAL A 291 29.79 0.63 -4.16
N VAL A 292 29.29 1.49 -5.03
CA VAL A 292 29.45 2.96 -4.91
C VAL A 292 28.85 3.45 -3.61
N PHE A 293 27.66 2.96 -3.21
CA PHE A 293 27.05 3.32 -1.94
C PHE A 293 27.94 2.90 -0.75
N LEU A 294 28.50 1.70 -0.77
CA LEU A 294 29.42 1.23 0.28
C LEU A 294 30.67 2.10 0.37
N LEU A 295 31.29 2.45 -0.75
CA LEU A 295 32.48 3.32 -0.80
C LEU A 295 32.17 4.74 -0.29
N LEU A 296 30.98 5.27 -0.57
CA LEU A 296 30.54 6.56 -0.10
C LEU A 296 29.89 6.52 1.30
N SER A 297 29.77 5.35 1.90
CA SER A 297 29.11 5.21 3.20
C SER A 297 29.83 5.94 4.37
N PRO A 298 31.15 6.16 4.39
CA PRO A 298 31.80 6.96 5.44
C PRO A 298 31.46 8.46 5.37
N LEU A 299 31.02 8.98 4.19
CA LEU A 299 30.68 10.40 4.06
C LEU A 299 29.42 10.76 4.85
N PRO A 300 29.26 12.02 5.30
CA PRO A 300 28.03 12.46 5.95
C PRO A 300 26.77 12.20 5.12
N SER A 301 25.64 11.87 5.77
CA SER A 301 24.37 11.60 5.09
C SER A 301 23.86 12.77 4.24
N SER A 302 24.19 14.01 4.59
CA SER A 302 23.87 15.24 3.85
C SER A 302 24.45 15.27 2.42
N VAL A 303 25.51 14.50 2.15
CA VAL A 303 26.14 14.42 0.82
C VAL A 303 25.33 13.56 -0.15
N LEU A 304 24.59 12.55 0.34
CA LEU A 304 23.85 11.60 -0.51
C LEU A 304 22.79 12.26 -1.41
N PRO A 305 21.93 13.18 -0.91
CA PRO A 305 20.96 13.87 -1.75
C PRO A 305 21.62 14.73 -2.84
N ILE A 306 22.78 15.33 -2.53
CA ILE A 306 23.54 16.15 -3.49
C ILE A 306 24.04 15.26 -4.63
N LEU A 307 24.65 14.13 -4.30
CA LEU A 307 25.14 13.16 -5.28
C LEU A 307 24.00 12.59 -6.15
N SER A 308 22.85 12.32 -5.54
CA SER A 308 21.70 11.83 -6.29
C SER A 308 21.18 12.86 -7.30
N ARG A 309 21.09 14.14 -6.92
CA ARG A 309 20.71 15.25 -7.82
C ARG A 309 21.72 15.45 -8.96
N LEU A 310 23.01 15.37 -8.65
CA LEU A 310 24.07 15.42 -9.65
C LEU A 310 23.95 14.29 -10.66
N ARG A 311 23.70 13.05 -10.20
CA ARG A 311 23.48 11.89 -11.11
C ARG A 311 22.30 12.10 -12.05
N VAL A 312 21.17 12.63 -11.54
CA VAL A 312 19.99 12.92 -12.36
C VAL A 312 20.33 13.99 -13.41
N ARG A 313 20.98 15.10 -13.02
CA ARG A 313 21.39 16.16 -13.95
C ARG A 313 22.36 15.66 -15.03
N ILE A 314 23.32 14.81 -14.65
CA ILE A 314 24.27 14.21 -15.60
C ILE A 314 23.52 13.32 -16.60
N LYS A 315 22.63 12.44 -16.14
CA LYS A 315 21.82 11.61 -17.05
C LYS A 315 20.95 12.43 -18.01
N GLN A 316 20.33 13.51 -17.52
CA GLN A 316 19.53 14.41 -18.35
C GLN A 316 20.40 15.16 -19.39
N ARG A 317 21.62 15.58 -19.01
CA ARG A 317 22.52 16.33 -19.88
C ARG A 317 23.15 15.48 -21.01
N PHE A 318 23.36 14.19 -20.74
CA PHE A 318 23.99 13.27 -21.69
C PHE A 318 23.02 12.30 -22.36
N LYS A 319 21.67 12.45 -22.12
CA LYS A 319 20.64 11.55 -22.69
C LYS A 319 20.94 10.04 -22.52
N ILE A 320 21.61 9.66 -21.40
CA ILE A 320 21.96 8.28 -21.07
C ILE A 320 20.94 7.70 -20.12
#